data_87ab35aa640b3d864a841ad2795636f2
#
_entry.id   87ab35aa640b3d864a841ad2795636f2
#
_cell.length_a   1.000
_cell.length_b   1.000
_cell.length_c   1.000
_cell.angle_alpha   90.00
_cell.angle_beta   90.00
_cell.angle_gamma   90.00
#
_symmetry.space_group_name_H-M   'P 1'
#
loop_
_entity.id
_entity.type
_entity.pdbx_description
1 polymer ?
#
loop_
_entity_poly.entity_id
_entity_poly.type
_entity_poly.pdbx_seq_one_letter_code
_entity_poly.pdbx_strand_id
1 'polypeptide(L)'
;MEEIIKLNSVDKYCELHGFETQHPLVAVVDMKDATEFPPEFTVNYGVYALFLKENLGCNITRYGRQKYDYQEGTVTSFAPGQVTHVVMNPDVRPQAKGLIFHPDLIKGTPLAREMHNYSFFSYSSNEALHLSDEEKQIFIDCLEKIKIELNRPIDKFSKRLISMNIELLLNYCMRFYSRQFVTREVQNKDVLTRFEALLDDYFAVNKPQ
;
A
#
# COMPACT_ATOMS: atom_id res chain seq x y z
N MET A 1 12.13 -8.80 -24.39
CA MET A 1 12.26 -7.85 -23.28
C MET A 1 10.84 -7.52 -22.89
N GLU A 2 10.44 -7.78 -21.64
CA GLU A 2 9.12 -7.36 -21.14
C GLU A 2 9.02 -5.84 -21.22
N GLU A 3 7.94 -5.36 -21.80
CA GLU A 3 7.67 -3.92 -21.90
C GLU A 3 7.31 -3.40 -20.51
N ILE A 4 8.09 -2.43 -20.01
CA ILE A 4 7.82 -1.79 -18.71
C ILE A 4 6.82 -0.67 -18.91
N ILE A 5 5.64 -0.81 -18.33
CA ILE A 5 4.60 0.22 -18.33
C ILE A 5 5.04 1.37 -17.43
N LYS A 6 5.17 2.57 -17.99
CA LYS A 6 5.50 3.78 -17.23
C LYS A 6 4.20 4.47 -16.81
N LEU A 7 3.84 4.39 -15.54
CA LEU A 7 2.69 5.09 -14.97
C LEU A 7 3.07 6.52 -14.56
N ASN A 8 3.26 7.40 -15.53
CA ASN A 8 3.68 8.78 -15.31
C ASN A 8 2.51 9.73 -14.94
N SER A 9 1.29 9.24 -14.99
CA SER A 9 0.08 10.02 -14.65
C SER A 9 -1.00 9.12 -14.07
N VAL A 10 -1.97 9.74 -13.42
CA VAL A 10 -3.19 9.07 -12.94
C VAL A 10 -3.99 8.50 -14.10
N ASP A 11 -4.07 9.26 -15.24
CA ASP A 11 -4.78 8.81 -16.45
C ASP A 11 -4.28 7.47 -16.94
N LYS A 12 -2.95 7.26 -17.00
CA LYS A 12 -2.37 6.00 -17.46
C LYS A 12 -2.73 4.81 -16.58
N TYR A 13 -2.88 5.04 -15.26
CA TYR A 13 -3.37 4.01 -14.38
C TYR A 13 -4.84 3.70 -14.64
N CYS A 14 -5.64 4.74 -14.84
CA CYS A 14 -7.07 4.60 -15.15
C CYS A 14 -7.25 3.86 -16.49
N GLU A 15 -6.53 4.23 -17.53
CA GLU A 15 -6.52 3.55 -18.83
C GLU A 15 -6.16 2.06 -18.72
N LEU A 16 -5.13 1.72 -17.92
CA LEU A 16 -4.67 0.33 -17.76
C LEU A 16 -5.75 -0.61 -17.22
N HIS A 17 -6.68 -0.08 -16.43
CA HIS A 17 -7.74 -0.85 -15.78
C HIS A 17 -9.16 -0.48 -16.24
N GLY A 18 -9.28 0.39 -17.25
CA GLY A 18 -10.57 0.81 -17.82
C GLY A 18 -11.39 1.69 -16.91
N PHE A 19 -10.76 2.49 -16.04
CA PHE A 19 -11.43 3.51 -15.23
C PHE A 19 -11.59 4.82 -16.00
N GLU A 20 -12.66 5.54 -15.69
CA GLU A 20 -12.80 6.93 -16.12
C GLU A 20 -11.97 7.86 -15.22
N THR A 21 -11.15 8.73 -15.81
CA THR A 21 -10.35 9.70 -15.07
C THR A 21 -11.21 10.89 -14.66
N GLN A 22 -11.42 11.06 -13.34
CA GLN A 22 -12.20 12.20 -12.80
C GLN A 22 -11.31 13.42 -12.53
N HIS A 23 -10.05 13.20 -12.17
CA HIS A 23 -9.10 14.26 -11.84
C HIS A 23 -7.68 13.89 -12.30
N PRO A 24 -6.93 14.79 -12.99
CA PRO A 24 -5.65 14.43 -13.60
C PRO A 24 -4.53 14.07 -12.61
N LEU A 25 -4.65 14.51 -11.35
CA LEU A 25 -3.60 14.35 -10.35
C LEU A 25 -3.94 13.40 -9.21
N VAL A 26 -5.18 12.91 -9.14
CA VAL A 26 -5.60 11.98 -8.08
C VAL A 26 -6.79 11.13 -8.51
N ALA A 27 -6.79 9.86 -8.12
CA ALA A 27 -7.94 8.95 -8.28
C ALA A 27 -8.11 8.09 -7.04
N VAL A 28 -9.36 7.85 -6.67
CA VAL A 28 -9.76 6.79 -5.74
C VAL A 28 -10.44 5.71 -6.58
N VAL A 29 -9.92 4.50 -6.53
CA VAL A 29 -10.36 3.37 -7.36
C VAL A 29 -10.85 2.21 -6.50
N ASP A 30 -11.81 1.47 -7.04
CA ASP A 30 -12.23 0.17 -6.52
C ASP A 30 -12.08 -0.85 -7.66
N MET A 31 -11.24 -1.86 -7.47
CA MET A 31 -10.93 -2.83 -8.52
C MET A 31 -12.14 -3.66 -8.97
N LYS A 32 -13.23 -3.67 -8.17
CA LYS A 32 -14.49 -4.28 -8.62
C LYS A 32 -15.10 -3.57 -9.83
N ASP A 33 -14.83 -2.27 -9.98
CA ASP A 33 -15.34 -1.43 -11.07
C ASP A 33 -14.39 -1.44 -12.30
N ALA A 34 -13.19 -2.05 -12.18
CA ALA A 34 -12.25 -2.18 -13.29
C ALA A 34 -12.79 -3.11 -14.40
N THR A 35 -12.58 -2.73 -15.64
CA THR A 35 -12.99 -3.52 -16.82
C THR A 35 -11.85 -4.29 -17.46
N GLU A 36 -10.60 -3.89 -17.19
CA GLU A 36 -9.41 -4.48 -17.78
C GLU A 36 -8.45 -5.01 -16.71
N PHE A 37 -7.96 -6.22 -16.94
CA PHE A 37 -7.03 -6.92 -16.05
C PHE A 37 -5.92 -7.57 -16.89
N PRO A 38 -4.85 -6.84 -17.23
CA PRO A 38 -3.70 -7.44 -17.91
C PRO A 38 -3.17 -8.62 -17.08
N PRO A 39 -2.93 -9.80 -17.68
CA PRO A 39 -2.61 -11.01 -16.94
C PRO A 39 -1.27 -10.90 -16.20
N GLU A 40 -0.32 -10.23 -16.83
CA GLU A 40 1.03 -10.04 -16.29
C GLU A 40 1.62 -8.75 -16.84
N PHE A 41 2.22 -7.92 -15.99
CA PHE A 41 2.84 -6.67 -16.41
C PHE A 41 3.87 -6.17 -15.40
N THR A 42 4.86 -5.44 -15.92
CA THR A 42 5.85 -4.74 -15.10
C THR A 42 5.59 -3.24 -15.16
N VAL A 43 5.48 -2.62 -13.98
CA VAL A 43 5.14 -1.22 -13.82
C VAL A 43 6.30 -0.44 -13.19
N ASN A 44 6.62 0.72 -13.78
CA ASN A 44 7.44 1.75 -13.16
C ASN A 44 6.51 2.91 -12.76
N TYR A 45 6.37 3.12 -11.46
CA TYR A 45 5.50 4.16 -10.91
C TYR A 45 6.13 5.54 -11.04
N GLY A 46 5.43 6.49 -11.64
CA GLY A 46 5.70 7.94 -11.58
C GLY A 46 4.75 8.67 -10.63
N VAL A 47 3.85 7.93 -9.99
CA VAL A 47 2.83 8.39 -9.05
C VAL A 47 2.98 7.67 -7.71
N TYR A 48 2.42 8.24 -6.64
CA TYR A 48 2.19 7.51 -5.39
C TYR A 48 0.94 6.67 -5.51
N ALA A 49 0.97 5.45 -4.98
CA ALA A 49 -0.19 4.58 -4.94
C ALA A 49 -0.25 3.80 -3.63
N LEU A 50 -1.47 3.65 -3.08
CA LEU A 50 -1.78 2.80 -1.93
C LEU A 50 -2.98 1.93 -2.31
N PHE A 51 -2.89 0.63 -2.03
CA PHE A 51 -3.98 -0.31 -2.29
C PHE A 51 -4.25 -1.15 -1.05
N LEU A 52 -5.44 -1.05 -0.50
CA LEU A 52 -5.98 -2.03 0.43
C LEU A 52 -6.49 -3.21 -0.37
N LYS A 53 -5.85 -4.36 -0.23
CA LYS A 53 -6.19 -5.59 -0.91
C LYS A 53 -7.07 -6.47 -0.04
N GLU A 54 -8.21 -6.85 -0.58
CA GLU A 54 -9.25 -7.63 0.11
C GLU A 54 -9.21 -9.12 -0.25
N ASN A 55 -8.48 -9.48 -1.32
CA ASN A 55 -8.24 -10.87 -1.71
C ASN A 55 -6.91 -11.05 -2.46
N LEU A 56 -6.56 -12.32 -2.78
CA LEU A 56 -5.35 -12.70 -3.51
C LEU A 56 -5.53 -12.71 -5.04
N GLY A 57 -6.41 -11.89 -5.58
CA GLY A 57 -6.67 -11.80 -7.02
C GLY A 57 -5.50 -11.26 -7.85
N CYS A 58 -4.54 -10.61 -7.20
CA CYS A 58 -3.27 -10.28 -7.85
C CYS A 58 -2.09 -10.53 -6.90
N ASN A 59 -1.01 -11.07 -7.43
CA ASN A 59 0.23 -11.30 -6.71
C ASN A 59 1.29 -10.31 -7.18
N ILE A 60 1.92 -9.62 -6.24
CA ILE A 60 3.13 -8.86 -6.50
C ILE A 60 4.28 -9.84 -6.29
N THR A 61 4.84 -10.37 -7.38
CA THR A 61 5.87 -11.39 -7.31
C THR A 61 7.23 -10.82 -7.00
N ARG A 62 7.48 -9.56 -7.36
CA ARG A 62 8.75 -8.87 -7.13
C ARG A 62 8.51 -7.40 -6.85
N TYR A 63 9.11 -6.95 -5.76
CA TYR A 63 9.28 -5.55 -5.41
C TYR A 63 10.80 -5.29 -5.36
N GLY A 64 11.35 -4.71 -6.41
CA GLY A 64 12.81 -4.68 -6.59
C GLY A 64 13.38 -6.10 -6.65
N ARG A 65 14.31 -6.43 -5.73
CA ARG A 65 14.99 -7.76 -5.65
C ARG A 65 14.37 -8.72 -4.65
N GLN A 66 13.33 -8.32 -3.89
CA GLN A 66 12.79 -9.11 -2.80
C GLN A 66 11.34 -9.54 -3.09
N LYS A 67 10.90 -10.65 -2.46
CA LYS A 67 9.52 -11.09 -2.46
C LYS A 67 8.72 -10.22 -1.50
N TYR A 68 7.52 -9.82 -1.89
CA TYR A 68 6.61 -9.06 -1.06
C TYR A 68 5.75 -10.02 -0.21
N ASP A 69 5.67 -9.76 1.10
CA ASP A 69 4.74 -10.49 1.99
C ASP A 69 3.32 -9.97 1.74
N TYR A 70 2.50 -10.84 1.15
CA TYR A 70 1.19 -10.46 0.67
C TYR A 70 0.10 -11.38 1.22
N GLN A 71 -0.85 -10.82 1.96
CA GLN A 71 -2.01 -11.51 2.53
C GLN A 71 -3.28 -10.65 2.36
N GLU A 72 -4.46 -11.24 2.61
CA GLU A 72 -5.73 -10.50 2.65
C GLU A 72 -5.73 -9.44 3.74
N GLY A 73 -6.34 -8.29 3.45
CA GLY A 73 -6.41 -7.17 4.38
C GLY A 73 -5.08 -6.43 4.53
N THR A 74 -4.25 -6.41 3.49
CA THR A 74 -2.98 -5.71 3.50
C THR A 74 -3.03 -4.43 2.67
N VAL A 75 -2.32 -3.40 3.13
CA VAL A 75 -2.04 -2.21 2.32
C VAL A 75 -0.67 -2.36 1.69
N THR A 76 -0.64 -2.22 0.36
CA THR A 76 0.59 -2.09 -0.43
C THR A 76 0.75 -0.64 -0.85
N SER A 77 1.98 -0.13 -0.80
CA SER A 77 2.29 1.27 -1.13
C SER A 77 3.44 1.36 -2.12
N PHE A 78 3.33 2.29 -3.06
CA PHE A 78 4.32 2.53 -4.10
C PHE A 78 4.62 4.01 -4.22
N ALA A 79 5.90 4.35 -4.38
CA ALA A 79 6.38 5.70 -4.63
C ALA A 79 6.89 5.87 -6.06
N PRO A 80 7.00 7.10 -6.55
CA PRO A 80 7.65 7.39 -7.83
C PRO A 80 9.06 6.80 -7.92
N GLY A 81 9.36 6.18 -9.06
CA GLY A 81 10.64 5.49 -9.34
C GLY A 81 10.67 4.02 -8.95
N GLN A 82 9.66 3.51 -8.25
CA GLN A 82 9.62 2.08 -7.88
C GLN A 82 9.09 1.23 -9.04
N VAL A 83 9.68 0.03 -9.18
CA VAL A 83 9.30 -0.93 -10.22
C VAL A 83 8.74 -2.18 -9.55
N THR A 84 7.56 -2.61 -10.01
CA THR A 84 6.93 -3.84 -9.54
C THR A 84 6.53 -4.72 -10.71
N HIS A 85 6.58 -6.02 -10.48
CA HIS A 85 6.06 -7.01 -11.39
C HIS A 85 4.78 -7.61 -10.80
N VAL A 86 3.69 -7.52 -11.54
CA VAL A 86 2.34 -7.94 -11.11
C VAL A 86 1.90 -9.11 -11.97
N VAL A 87 1.44 -10.18 -11.34
CA VAL A 87 0.81 -11.33 -11.98
C VAL A 87 -0.61 -11.44 -11.46
N MET A 88 -1.59 -11.40 -12.37
CA MET A 88 -2.99 -11.59 -12.01
C MET A 88 -3.30 -13.07 -11.86
N ASN A 89 -4.11 -13.41 -10.87
CA ASN A 89 -4.65 -14.77 -10.76
C ASN A 89 -5.84 -14.91 -11.73
N PRO A 90 -5.78 -15.80 -12.73
CA PRO A 90 -6.84 -15.92 -13.74
C PRO A 90 -8.17 -16.40 -13.15
N ASP A 91 -8.14 -17.09 -12.01
CA ASP A 91 -9.31 -17.69 -11.37
C ASP A 91 -9.99 -16.78 -10.33
N VAL A 92 -9.34 -15.68 -9.96
CA VAL A 92 -9.81 -14.79 -8.89
C VAL A 92 -9.78 -13.34 -9.35
N ARG A 93 -10.96 -12.73 -9.45
CA ARG A 93 -11.05 -11.30 -9.75
C ARG A 93 -10.45 -10.48 -8.61
N PRO A 94 -9.49 -9.56 -8.88
CA PRO A 94 -8.88 -8.73 -7.85
C PRO A 94 -9.92 -7.87 -7.12
N GLN A 95 -9.84 -7.84 -5.80
CA GLN A 95 -10.62 -6.95 -4.95
C GLN A 95 -9.65 -6.08 -4.16
N ALA A 96 -9.60 -4.81 -4.51
CA ALA A 96 -8.76 -3.83 -3.84
C ALA A 96 -9.39 -2.44 -3.98
N LYS A 97 -9.23 -1.63 -2.95
CA LYS A 97 -9.54 -0.19 -2.99
C LYS A 97 -8.23 0.59 -2.90
N GLY A 98 -8.09 1.63 -3.70
CA GLY A 98 -6.82 2.32 -3.77
C GLY A 98 -6.93 3.82 -3.97
N LEU A 99 -5.85 4.48 -3.60
CA LEU A 99 -5.57 5.88 -3.88
C LEU A 99 -4.34 5.96 -4.77
N ILE A 100 -4.45 6.70 -5.86
CA ILE A 100 -3.34 7.03 -6.74
C ILE A 100 -3.25 8.56 -6.80
N PHE A 101 -2.06 9.14 -6.62
CA PHE A 101 -1.89 10.58 -6.76
C PHE A 101 -0.52 10.95 -7.31
N HIS A 102 -0.51 11.97 -8.16
CA HIS A 102 0.70 12.51 -8.74
C HIS A 102 1.40 13.47 -7.75
N PRO A 103 2.75 13.50 -7.69
CA PRO A 103 3.50 14.42 -6.81
C PRO A 103 3.10 15.90 -6.95
N ASP A 104 2.69 16.35 -8.14
CA ASP A 104 2.28 17.72 -8.37
C ASP A 104 1.00 18.12 -7.61
N LEU A 105 0.15 17.15 -7.24
CA LEU A 105 -1.02 17.42 -6.39
C LEU A 105 -0.62 18.06 -5.07
N ILE A 106 0.40 17.50 -4.43
CA ILE A 106 0.84 17.89 -3.08
C ILE A 106 1.91 18.99 -3.11
N LYS A 107 2.45 19.33 -4.28
CA LYS A 107 3.48 20.35 -4.43
C LYS A 107 3.04 21.70 -3.83
N GLY A 108 3.87 22.23 -2.93
CA GLY A 108 3.59 23.48 -2.20
C GLY A 108 2.66 23.31 -0.98
N THR A 109 2.24 22.09 -0.64
CA THR A 109 1.47 21.81 0.57
C THR A 109 2.40 21.35 1.71
N PRO A 110 1.96 21.37 2.98
CA PRO A 110 2.70 20.76 4.10
C PRO A 110 3.02 19.29 3.85
N LEU A 111 2.06 18.53 3.30
CA LEU A 111 2.22 17.11 2.99
C LEU A 111 3.46 16.83 2.12
N ALA A 112 3.77 17.69 1.14
CA ALA A 112 4.95 17.49 0.29
C ALA A 112 6.27 17.45 1.09
N ARG A 113 6.33 18.17 2.19
CA ARG A 113 7.52 18.20 3.08
C ARG A 113 7.60 16.97 3.96
N GLU A 114 6.45 16.40 4.31
CA GLU A 114 6.34 15.24 5.19
C GLU A 114 6.47 13.89 4.47
N MET A 115 6.42 13.87 3.12
CA MET A 115 6.44 12.62 2.35
C MET A 115 7.64 11.71 2.65
N HIS A 116 8.78 12.28 3.01
CA HIS A 116 9.98 11.51 3.37
C HIS A 116 9.85 10.79 4.72
N ASN A 117 8.91 11.18 5.58
CA ASN A 117 8.65 10.55 6.88
C ASN A 117 7.80 9.29 6.75
N TYR A 118 7.08 9.10 5.65
CA TYR A 118 6.27 7.91 5.40
C TYR A 118 7.14 6.74 4.91
N SER A 119 7.77 6.04 5.87
CA SER A 119 8.76 4.98 5.63
C SER A 119 8.24 3.83 4.78
N PHE A 120 6.93 3.56 4.76
CA PHE A 120 6.32 2.52 3.95
C PHE A 120 6.39 2.80 2.43
N PHE A 121 6.76 4.02 2.01
CA PHE A 121 7.09 4.34 0.63
C PHE A 121 8.56 4.10 0.27
N SER A 122 9.40 3.72 1.23
CA SER A 122 10.82 3.50 0.95
C SER A 122 11.07 2.12 0.32
N TYR A 123 12.13 2.01 -0.49
CA TYR A 123 12.56 0.74 -1.10
C TYR A 123 12.96 -0.33 -0.08
N SER A 124 13.31 0.07 1.13
CA SER A 124 13.71 -0.85 2.20
C SER A 124 12.51 -1.49 2.91
N SER A 125 11.30 -0.96 2.71
CA SER A 125 10.08 -1.49 3.31
C SER A 125 9.48 -2.56 2.40
N ASN A 126 9.87 -3.82 2.62
CA ASN A 126 9.34 -4.97 1.88
C ASN A 126 8.12 -5.60 2.54
N GLU A 127 7.69 -5.03 3.64
CA GLU A 127 6.60 -5.56 4.44
C GLU A 127 5.29 -4.87 4.07
N ALA A 128 4.28 -5.68 3.73
CA ALA A 128 2.93 -5.21 3.59
C ALA A 128 2.38 -4.76 4.95
N LEU A 129 1.60 -3.71 4.97
CA LEU A 129 0.91 -3.27 6.17
C LEU A 129 -0.35 -4.09 6.38
N HIS A 130 -0.37 -4.93 7.41
CA HIS A 130 -1.54 -5.75 7.77
C HIS A 130 -2.49 -4.96 8.67
N LEU A 131 -3.75 -4.86 8.23
CA LEU A 131 -4.78 -4.11 8.94
C LEU A 131 -5.74 -5.03 9.69
N SER A 132 -6.13 -4.64 10.90
CA SER A 132 -7.32 -5.18 11.57
C SER A 132 -8.59 -4.71 10.84
N ASP A 133 -9.74 -5.32 11.15
CA ASP A 133 -11.01 -4.93 10.52
C ASP A 133 -11.40 -3.48 10.84
N GLU A 134 -11.12 -3.00 12.05
CA GLU A 134 -11.30 -1.60 12.43
C GLU A 134 -10.39 -0.66 11.63
N GLU A 135 -9.11 -1.03 11.46
CA GLU A 135 -8.13 -0.25 10.69
C GLU A 135 -8.48 -0.22 9.19
N LYS A 136 -9.00 -1.33 8.62
CA LYS A 136 -9.54 -1.37 7.26
C LYS A 136 -10.67 -0.37 7.09
N GLN A 137 -11.61 -0.32 8.05
CA GLN A 137 -12.72 0.63 7.98
C GLN A 137 -12.22 2.08 8.01
N ILE A 138 -11.27 2.40 8.87
CA ILE A 138 -10.64 3.74 8.92
C ILE A 138 -9.98 4.10 7.58
N PHE A 139 -9.28 3.14 6.97
CA PHE A 139 -8.66 3.34 5.65
C PHE A 139 -9.72 3.64 4.57
N ILE A 140 -10.79 2.85 4.53
CA ILE A 140 -11.91 3.02 3.59
C ILE A 140 -12.59 4.38 3.80
N ASP A 141 -12.87 4.76 5.05
CA ASP A 141 -13.49 6.05 5.37
C ASP A 141 -12.65 7.25 4.91
N CYS A 142 -11.31 7.13 4.99
CA CYS A 142 -10.41 8.15 4.44
C CYS A 142 -10.49 8.22 2.91
N LEU A 143 -10.55 7.07 2.22
CA LEU A 143 -10.75 7.04 0.77
C LEU A 143 -12.07 7.69 0.36
N GLU A 144 -13.15 7.39 1.07
CA GLU A 144 -14.47 7.97 0.80
C GLU A 144 -14.49 9.49 0.98
N LYS A 145 -13.79 10.03 1.98
CA LYS A 145 -13.64 11.50 2.13
C LYS A 145 -12.93 12.13 0.93
N ILE A 146 -11.88 11.50 0.42
CA ILE A 146 -11.20 11.98 -0.79
C ILE A 146 -12.15 11.91 -2.00
N LYS A 147 -12.87 10.79 -2.17
CA LYS A 147 -13.82 10.58 -3.26
C LYS A 147 -14.95 11.61 -3.24
N ILE A 148 -15.46 11.98 -2.06
CA ILE A 148 -16.47 13.04 -1.90
C ILE A 148 -15.95 14.37 -2.42
N GLU A 149 -14.71 14.74 -2.11
CA GLU A 149 -14.10 15.98 -2.63
C GLU A 149 -13.86 15.94 -4.14
N LEU A 150 -13.50 14.79 -4.71
CA LEU A 150 -13.32 14.62 -6.15
C LEU A 150 -14.64 14.77 -6.94
N ASN A 151 -15.76 14.42 -6.33
CA ASN A 151 -17.09 14.54 -6.94
C ASN A 151 -17.70 15.94 -6.82
N ARG A 152 -17.01 16.88 -6.15
CA ARG A 152 -17.47 18.28 -6.04
C ARG A 152 -16.90 19.13 -7.16
N PRO A 153 -17.56 20.24 -7.52
CA PRO A 153 -16.95 21.23 -8.41
C PRO A 153 -15.62 21.73 -7.86
N ILE A 154 -14.61 21.80 -8.73
CA ILE A 154 -13.27 22.26 -8.34
C ILE A 154 -13.32 23.73 -7.94
N ASP A 155 -12.80 24.06 -6.76
CA ASP A 155 -12.67 25.40 -6.23
C ASP A 155 -11.27 25.67 -5.64
N LYS A 156 -11.07 26.86 -5.09
CA LYS A 156 -9.78 27.27 -4.48
C LYS A 156 -9.39 26.44 -3.24
N PHE A 157 -10.30 25.69 -2.65
CA PHE A 157 -10.06 24.86 -1.47
C PHE A 157 -9.84 23.38 -1.82
N SER A 158 -10.27 22.93 -2.99
CA SER A 158 -10.25 21.51 -3.40
C SER A 158 -8.88 20.88 -3.24
N LYS A 159 -7.82 21.50 -3.80
CA LYS A 159 -6.45 20.99 -3.66
C LYS A 159 -6.03 20.82 -2.19
N ARG A 160 -6.37 21.79 -1.34
CA ARG A 160 -6.02 21.77 0.07
C ARG A 160 -6.77 20.66 0.82
N LEU A 161 -8.08 20.55 0.62
CA LEU A 161 -8.92 19.55 1.26
C LEU A 161 -8.52 18.14 0.85
N ILE A 162 -8.28 17.90 -0.44
CA ILE A 162 -7.80 16.61 -0.93
C ILE A 162 -6.45 16.28 -0.29
N SER A 163 -5.48 17.20 -0.29
CA SER A 163 -4.16 16.98 0.31
C SER A 163 -4.23 16.69 1.80
N MET A 164 -5.10 17.37 2.55
CA MET A 164 -5.31 17.13 3.99
C MET A 164 -5.94 15.75 4.25
N ASN A 165 -6.88 15.30 3.43
CA ASN A 165 -7.47 13.96 3.55
C ASN A 165 -6.44 12.87 3.20
N ILE A 166 -5.58 13.10 2.21
CA ILE A 166 -4.45 12.20 1.89
C ILE A 166 -3.48 12.14 3.08
N GLU A 167 -3.09 13.29 3.64
CA GLU A 167 -2.21 13.37 4.81
C GLU A 167 -2.80 12.60 6.00
N LEU A 168 -4.10 12.74 6.25
CA LEU A 168 -4.80 11.99 7.31
C LEU A 168 -4.70 10.48 7.08
N LEU A 169 -4.96 10.00 5.85
CA LEU A 169 -4.81 8.59 5.49
C LEU A 169 -3.39 8.09 5.73
N LEU A 170 -2.38 8.83 5.27
CA LEU A 170 -0.97 8.44 5.42
C LEU A 170 -0.54 8.39 6.90
N ASN A 171 -1.04 9.33 7.72
CA ASN A 171 -0.78 9.33 9.17
C ASN A 171 -1.43 8.12 9.87
N TYR A 172 -2.64 7.71 9.47
CA TYR A 172 -3.22 6.45 9.95
C TYR A 172 -2.37 5.24 9.53
N CYS A 173 -1.93 5.18 8.29
CA CYS A 173 -1.03 4.11 7.85
C CYS A 173 0.27 4.06 8.66
N MET A 174 0.87 5.21 8.98
CA MET A 174 2.05 5.28 9.87
C MET A 174 1.76 4.74 11.27
N ARG A 175 0.60 5.10 11.84
CA ARG A 175 0.17 4.57 13.14
C ARG A 175 0.02 3.05 13.12
N PHE A 176 -0.63 2.50 12.08
CA PHE A 176 -0.84 1.06 11.92
C PHE A 176 0.49 0.34 11.71
N TYR A 177 1.39 0.92 10.92
CA TYR A 177 2.73 0.40 10.70
C TYR A 177 3.54 0.34 12.00
N SER A 178 3.51 1.42 12.80
CA SER A 178 4.18 1.45 14.11
C SER A 178 3.62 0.39 15.07
N ARG A 179 2.30 0.17 15.10
CA ARG A 179 1.67 -0.90 15.88
C ARG A 179 2.18 -2.28 15.43
N GLN A 180 2.27 -2.52 14.12
CA GLN A 180 2.73 -3.81 13.57
C GLN A 180 4.14 -4.15 14.04
N PHE A 181 5.05 -3.18 14.10
CA PHE A 181 6.41 -3.38 14.61
C PHE A 181 6.44 -3.66 16.10
N VAL A 182 5.73 -2.89 16.92
CA VAL A 182 5.64 -3.13 18.37
C VAL A 182 5.10 -4.53 18.66
N THR A 183 4.07 -4.97 17.94
CA THR A 183 3.50 -6.31 18.13
C THR A 183 4.51 -7.41 17.75
N ARG A 184 5.28 -7.23 16.68
CA ARG A 184 6.32 -8.20 16.27
C ARG A 184 7.49 -8.25 17.26
N GLU A 185 7.92 -7.13 17.80
CA GLU A 185 8.98 -7.09 18.82
C GLU A 185 8.55 -7.86 20.08
N VAL A 186 7.30 -7.69 20.52
CA VAL A 186 6.75 -8.43 21.66
C VAL A 186 6.70 -9.93 21.36
N GLN A 187 6.19 -10.33 20.18
CA GLN A 187 6.13 -11.74 19.78
C GLN A 187 7.51 -12.38 19.66
N ASN A 188 8.47 -11.66 19.07
CA ASN A 188 9.85 -12.14 18.94
C ASN A 188 10.50 -12.35 20.32
N LYS A 189 10.24 -11.45 21.26
CA LYS A 189 10.72 -11.55 22.63
C LYS A 189 10.13 -12.77 23.37
N ASP A 190 8.82 -13.02 23.19
CA ASP A 190 8.16 -14.19 23.75
C ASP A 190 8.70 -15.50 23.17
N VAL A 191 8.95 -15.56 21.84
CA VAL A 191 9.56 -16.72 21.18
C VAL A 191 10.97 -16.96 21.70
N LEU A 192 11.78 -15.90 21.84
CA LEU A 192 13.14 -15.99 22.37
C LEU A 192 13.14 -16.50 23.82
N THR A 193 12.28 -15.95 24.67
CA THR A 193 12.15 -16.37 26.07
C THR A 193 11.73 -17.86 26.17
N ARG A 194 10.80 -18.32 25.33
CA ARG A 194 10.42 -19.74 25.29
C ARG A 194 11.55 -20.62 24.77
N PHE A 195 12.29 -20.16 23.79
CA PHE A 195 13.45 -20.88 23.26
C PHE A 195 14.55 -21.00 24.30
N GLU A 196 14.88 -19.93 25.03
CA GLU A 196 15.84 -19.94 26.14
C GLU A 196 15.41 -20.90 27.22
N ALA A 197 14.15 -20.92 27.63
CA ALA A 197 13.63 -21.87 28.63
C ALA A 197 13.75 -23.32 28.16
N LEU A 198 13.46 -23.63 26.89
CA LEU A 198 13.63 -24.98 26.33
C LEU A 198 15.10 -25.40 26.27
N LEU A 199 16.02 -24.47 25.98
CA LEU A 199 17.46 -24.75 26.02
C LEU A 199 17.93 -25.05 27.45
N ASP A 200 17.49 -24.26 28.42
CA ASP A 200 17.84 -24.46 29.82
C ASP A 200 17.35 -25.84 30.33
N ASP A 201 16.12 -26.21 30.00
CA ASP A 201 15.54 -27.51 30.30
C ASP A 201 16.35 -28.67 29.63
N TYR A 202 16.70 -28.50 28.35
CA TYR A 202 17.49 -29.47 27.61
C TYR A 202 18.86 -29.70 28.24
N PHE A 203 19.56 -28.63 28.61
CA PHE A 203 20.89 -28.74 29.26
C PHE A 203 20.81 -29.15 30.71
N ALA A 204 19.70 -28.92 31.41
CA ALA A 204 19.49 -29.43 32.75
C ALA A 204 19.33 -30.96 32.77
N VAL A 205 18.67 -31.54 31.74
CA VAL A 205 18.46 -33.00 31.62
C VAL A 205 19.66 -33.69 30.99
N ASN A 206 20.36 -33.07 30.06
CA ASN A 206 21.48 -33.62 29.32
C ASN A 206 22.81 -33.00 29.77
N LYS A 207 23.18 -33.09 31.05
CA LYS A 207 24.52 -32.65 31.49
C LYS A 207 25.58 -33.47 30.77
N PRO A 208 26.51 -32.86 30.03
CA PRO A 208 27.68 -33.59 29.54
C PRO A 208 28.51 -34.07 30.74
N GLN A 209 28.79 -35.39 30.76
CA GLN A 209 29.75 -35.98 31.68
C GLN A 209 31.15 -35.50 31.41
#